data_e91b1e1d172cd84957afa2bf0fb84e05
#
_entry.id   e91b1e1d172cd84957afa2bf0fb84e05
#
_cell.length_a   1.000
_cell.length_b   1.000
_cell.length_c   1.000
_cell.angle_alpha   90.00
_cell.angle_beta   90.00
_cell.angle_gamma   90.00
#
_symmetry.space_group_name_H-M   'P 1'
#
loop_
_entity.id
_entity.type
_entity.pdbx_description
1 polymer ?
#
loop_
_entity_poly.entity_id
_entity_poly.type
_entity_poly.pdbx_seq_one_letter_code
_entity_poly.pdbx_strand_id
1 'polypeptide(L)'
;MENDNNHKPRPGLPPNARLVFKGVIFEVWQWEQKMFDGTTEIFEKIWRPPTVEVIATVGDKILIEEQDQPDRPHNINFPGGRADKGDAPLAEAKRELLEETGYESADWQLFMQHASDGKVIQDGHFFIARNCKKTKEPHLDPGEKIATKLVTFDELIALADEPRFWIFPEFIYYLLRLRLDPAKKQEFKALLFPYAH
;
A
#
# COMPACT_ATOMS: atom_id res chain seq x y z
N MET A 1 25.07 21.58 -9.55
CA MET A 1 24.35 20.33 -9.24
C MET A 1 25.34 19.21 -9.48
N GLU A 2 25.90 18.64 -8.43
CA GLU A 2 26.81 17.52 -8.56
C GLU A 2 26.01 16.31 -9.10
N ASN A 3 26.38 15.86 -10.29
CA ASN A 3 25.91 14.59 -10.84
C ASN A 3 26.55 13.46 -10.02
N ASP A 4 25.88 13.02 -8.99
CA ASP A 4 26.27 11.83 -8.23
C ASP A 4 25.93 10.58 -9.05
N ASN A 5 26.83 10.24 -9.98
CA ASN A 5 26.73 9.09 -10.90
C ASN A 5 26.86 7.73 -10.18
N ASN A 6 26.81 7.71 -8.86
CA ASN A 6 27.12 6.51 -8.06
C ASN A 6 25.87 5.80 -7.52
N HIS A 7 24.65 6.24 -7.88
CA HIS A 7 23.42 5.58 -7.45
C HIS A 7 23.15 4.36 -8.31
N LYS A 8 23.07 3.20 -7.67
CA LYS A 8 22.62 1.96 -8.33
C LYS A 8 21.15 2.12 -8.74
N PRO A 9 20.79 1.77 -9.99
CA PRO A 9 19.40 1.83 -10.43
C PRO A 9 18.45 1.05 -9.51
N ARG A 10 17.26 1.62 -9.29
CA ARG A 10 16.20 0.98 -8.51
C ARG A 10 15.67 -0.25 -9.23
N PRO A 11 15.09 -1.24 -8.53
CA PRO A 11 14.37 -2.35 -9.17
C PRO A 11 13.34 -1.84 -10.21
N GLY A 12 13.22 -2.53 -11.32
CA GLY A 12 12.33 -2.13 -12.43
C GLY A 12 12.89 -1.06 -13.38
N LEU A 13 14.15 -0.61 -13.16
CA LEU A 13 14.88 0.28 -14.06
C LEU A 13 15.98 -0.48 -14.83
N PRO A 14 16.28 -0.07 -16.07
CA PRO A 14 17.40 -0.66 -16.81
C PRO A 14 18.76 -0.31 -16.16
N PRO A 15 19.78 -1.15 -16.40
CA PRO A 15 21.10 -0.97 -15.75
C PRO A 15 21.80 0.36 -16.09
N ASN A 16 21.47 0.96 -17.24
CA ASN A 16 22.01 2.24 -17.71
C ASN A 16 21.19 3.46 -17.23
N ALA A 17 20.16 3.25 -16.42
CA ALA A 17 19.37 4.35 -15.87
C ALA A 17 20.22 5.19 -14.91
N ARG A 18 20.08 6.51 -15.01
CA ARG A 18 20.78 7.51 -14.17
C ARG A 18 19.75 8.31 -13.40
N LEU A 19 20.03 8.56 -12.12
CA LEU A 19 19.24 9.45 -11.28
C LEU A 19 19.46 10.90 -11.75
N VAL A 20 18.40 11.58 -12.20
CA VAL A 20 18.48 12.97 -12.68
C VAL A 20 17.81 13.97 -11.73
N PHE A 21 16.91 13.49 -10.88
CA PHE A 21 16.29 14.29 -9.84
C PHE A 21 15.96 13.44 -8.63
N LYS A 22 16.24 13.96 -7.43
CA LYS A 22 15.85 13.37 -6.15
C LYS A 22 15.12 14.42 -5.32
N GLY A 23 13.82 14.19 -5.13
CA GLY A 23 12.98 14.96 -4.23
C GLY A 23 12.89 14.31 -2.84
N VAL A 24 11.89 14.74 -2.06
CA VAL A 24 11.63 14.17 -0.72
C VAL A 24 11.08 12.74 -0.83
N ILE A 25 10.19 12.49 -1.79
CA ILE A 25 9.53 11.20 -2.00
C ILE A 25 9.95 10.58 -3.33
N PHE A 26 10.00 11.40 -4.38
CA PHE A 26 10.15 10.94 -5.75
C PHE A 26 11.59 11.03 -6.23
N GLU A 27 11.99 10.03 -7.00
CA GLU A 27 13.22 10.03 -7.79
C GLU A 27 12.85 9.97 -9.27
N VAL A 28 13.50 10.78 -10.11
CA VAL A 28 13.35 10.72 -11.57
C VAL A 28 14.61 10.09 -12.15
N TRP A 29 14.41 9.03 -12.91
CA TRP A 29 15.47 8.25 -13.54
C TRP A 29 15.34 8.32 -15.05
N GLN A 30 16.42 8.56 -15.75
CA GLN A 30 16.50 8.65 -17.22
C GLN A 30 17.51 7.68 -17.78
N TRP A 31 17.28 7.20 -19.00
CA TRP A 31 18.20 6.35 -19.75
C TRP A 31 18.02 6.53 -21.26
N GLU A 32 19.06 6.20 -22.01
CA GLU A 32 18.98 6.07 -23.45
C GLU A 32 18.29 4.76 -23.82
N GLN A 33 17.18 4.88 -24.55
CA GLN A 33 16.37 3.78 -25.05
C GLN A 33 16.51 3.66 -26.55
N LYS A 34 16.96 2.49 -27.03
CA LYS A 34 16.97 2.20 -28.47
C LYS A 34 15.55 1.95 -28.96
N MET A 35 15.16 2.65 -30.02
CA MET A 35 13.84 2.56 -30.63
C MET A 35 13.79 1.46 -31.71
N PHE A 36 12.57 1.07 -32.12
CA PHE A 36 12.38 0.02 -33.14
C PHE A 36 12.90 0.41 -34.53
N ASP A 37 12.97 1.70 -34.84
CA ASP A 37 13.54 2.23 -36.12
C ASP A 37 15.07 2.38 -36.07
N GLY A 38 15.70 2.04 -34.93
CA GLY A 38 17.13 2.12 -34.71
C GLY A 38 17.63 3.45 -34.16
N THR A 39 16.76 4.45 -33.97
CA THR A 39 17.11 5.71 -33.30
C THR A 39 17.23 5.49 -31.79
N THR A 40 17.73 6.50 -31.08
CA THR A 40 17.86 6.50 -29.63
C THR A 40 17.16 7.72 -29.07
N GLU A 41 16.32 7.49 -28.05
CA GLU A 41 15.57 8.52 -27.34
C GLU A 41 15.81 8.43 -25.85
N ILE A 42 15.61 9.55 -25.16
CA ILE A 42 15.69 9.57 -23.69
C ILE A 42 14.35 9.13 -23.12
N PHE A 43 14.39 8.04 -22.37
CA PHE A 43 13.23 7.58 -21.59
C PHE A 43 13.41 7.95 -20.14
N GLU A 44 12.26 8.06 -19.43
CA GLU A 44 12.26 8.32 -17.99
C GLU A 44 11.15 7.58 -17.26
N LYS A 45 11.41 7.33 -15.99
CA LYS A 45 10.43 6.85 -15.00
C LYS A 45 10.61 7.59 -13.69
N ILE A 46 9.49 7.70 -12.97
CA ILE A 46 9.46 8.13 -11.58
C ILE A 46 9.51 6.89 -10.70
N TRP A 47 10.37 6.91 -9.71
CA TRP A 47 10.39 5.92 -8.63
C TRP A 47 9.97 6.56 -7.31
N ARG A 48 9.23 5.83 -6.51
CA ARG A 48 8.92 6.19 -5.11
C ARG A 48 9.05 4.94 -4.22
N PRO A 49 9.26 5.13 -2.90
CA PRO A 49 9.27 4.02 -1.96
C PRO A 49 7.99 3.18 -2.02
N PRO A 50 8.10 1.88 -1.73
CA PRO A 50 6.95 1.00 -1.58
C PRO A 50 5.98 1.49 -0.51
N THR A 51 4.73 1.04 -0.58
CA THR A 51 3.73 1.24 0.45
C THR A 51 3.26 -0.09 1.02
N VAL A 52 2.77 -0.03 2.25
CA VAL A 52 2.14 -1.16 2.94
C VAL A 52 0.71 -0.81 3.30
N GLU A 53 -0.18 -1.80 3.22
CA GLU A 53 -1.59 -1.70 3.59
C GLU A 53 -1.93 -2.90 4.49
N VAL A 54 -2.66 -2.68 5.57
CA VAL A 54 -2.96 -3.72 6.55
C VAL A 54 -4.46 -3.98 6.67
N ILE A 55 -4.89 -5.14 6.20
CA ILE A 55 -6.25 -5.65 6.42
C ILE A 55 -6.27 -6.26 7.82
N ALA A 56 -6.54 -5.42 8.83
CA ALA A 56 -6.52 -5.80 10.23
C ALA A 56 -7.90 -6.31 10.68
N THR A 57 -7.97 -7.51 11.28
CA THR A 57 -9.22 -8.05 11.83
C THR A 57 -9.26 -7.91 13.35
N VAL A 58 -10.42 -7.49 13.87
CA VAL A 58 -10.72 -7.34 15.30
C VAL A 58 -12.03 -8.07 15.58
N GLY A 59 -11.95 -9.24 16.19
CA GLY A 59 -13.12 -10.13 16.29
C GLY A 59 -13.61 -10.56 14.92
N ASP A 60 -14.87 -10.28 14.61
CA ASP A 60 -15.52 -10.58 13.33
C ASP A 60 -15.57 -9.38 12.36
N LYS A 61 -14.83 -8.31 12.67
CA LYS A 61 -14.80 -7.06 11.90
C LYS A 61 -13.42 -6.75 11.35
N ILE A 62 -13.39 -5.82 10.40
CA ILE A 62 -12.18 -5.31 9.77
C ILE A 62 -12.01 -3.84 10.18
N LEU A 63 -10.79 -3.47 10.52
CA LEU A 63 -10.43 -2.10 10.87
C LEU A 63 -10.12 -1.32 9.59
N ILE A 64 -10.75 -0.16 9.45
CA ILE A 64 -10.48 0.85 8.43
C ILE A 64 -10.21 2.18 9.09
N GLU A 65 -9.71 3.13 8.34
CA GLU A 65 -9.42 4.49 8.76
C GLU A 65 -10.17 5.49 7.93
N GLU A 66 -10.70 6.52 8.61
CA GLU A 66 -11.15 7.75 7.98
C GLU A 66 -10.09 8.81 8.27
N GLN A 67 -9.45 9.34 7.20
CA GLN A 67 -8.29 10.22 7.31
C GLN A 67 -8.54 11.59 6.73
N ASP A 68 -7.96 12.60 7.41
CA ASP A 68 -7.74 13.95 6.89
C ASP A 68 -6.24 14.26 6.88
N GLN A 69 -5.73 14.72 5.75
CA GLN A 69 -4.36 15.22 5.59
C GLN A 69 -4.38 16.57 4.88
N PRO A 70 -3.40 17.48 5.16
CA PRO A 70 -3.43 18.86 4.65
C PRO A 70 -3.44 18.97 3.13
N ASP A 71 -2.87 17.99 2.43
CA ASP A 71 -2.64 18.00 0.97
C ASP A 71 -3.66 17.16 0.18
N ARG A 72 -4.67 16.56 0.86
CA ARG A 72 -5.64 15.69 0.19
C ARG A 72 -7.02 15.75 0.86
N PRO A 73 -8.10 15.45 0.10
CA PRO A 73 -9.44 15.40 0.66
C PRO A 73 -9.58 14.23 1.63
N HIS A 74 -10.59 14.33 2.50
CA HIS A 74 -11.02 13.26 3.39
C HIS A 74 -11.19 11.93 2.63
N ASN A 75 -10.53 10.89 3.12
CA ASN A 75 -10.50 9.57 2.49
C ASN A 75 -10.65 8.44 3.49
N ILE A 76 -10.93 7.26 2.95
CA ILE A 76 -11.03 6.00 3.70
C ILE A 76 -9.91 5.09 3.17
N ASN A 77 -9.22 4.40 4.05
CA ASN A 77 -8.17 3.44 3.69
C ASN A 77 -8.00 2.37 4.78
N PHE A 78 -7.06 1.48 4.55
CA PHE A 78 -6.52 0.63 5.59
C PHE A 78 -5.39 1.34 6.33
N PRO A 79 -5.07 0.92 7.57
CA PRO A 79 -3.81 1.30 8.19
C PRO A 79 -2.64 0.98 7.29
N GLY A 80 -1.71 1.93 7.16
CA GLY A 80 -0.58 1.71 6.28
C GLY A 80 0.15 2.98 5.91
N GLY A 81 1.30 2.81 5.29
CA GLY A 81 2.15 3.92 4.99
C GLY A 81 3.28 3.59 4.04
N ARG A 82 4.29 4.44 4.03
CA ARG A 82 5.42 4.39 3.12
C ARG A 82 6.61 3.70 3.76
N ALA A 83 7.11 2.65 3.12
CA ALA A 83 8.32 1.93 3.57
C ALA A 83 9.60 2.67 3.15
N ASP A 84 9.92 3.77 3.82
CA ASP A 84 11.01 4.68 3.44
C ASP A 84 12.41 4.22 3.87
N LYS A 85 12.50 3.45 4.91
CA LYS A 85 13.78 3.23 5.62
C LYS A 85 14.55 2.00 5.16
N GLY A 86 14.08 1.32 4.10
CA GLY A 86 14.67 0.05 3.66
C GLY A 86 14.38 -1.12 4.61
N ASP A 87 13.45 -0.92 5.53
CA ASP A 87 12.93 -1.97 6.40
C ASP A 87 12.12 -3.00 5.57
N ALA A 88 12.07 -4.22 6.07
CA ALA A 88 11.21 -5.23 5.45
C ALA A 88 9.75 -4.76 5.47
N PRO A 89 8.98 -4.89 4.37
CA PRO A 89 7.60 -4.41 4.31
C PRO A 89 6.71 -4.87 5.47
N LEU A 90 6.93 -6.07 5.99
CA LEU A 90 6.19 -6.57 7.15
C LEU A 90 6.52 -5.80 8.44
N ALA A 91 7.76 -5.36 8.63
CA ALA A 91 8.14 -4.57 9.80
C ALA A 91 7.46 -3.21 9.77
N GLU A 92 7.43 -2.60 8.58
CA GLU A 92 6.72 -1.34 8.35
C GLU A 92 5.21 -1.47 8.59
N ALA A 93 4.57 -2.52 8.03
CA ALA A 93 3.15 -2.77 8.23
C ALA A 93 2.78 -2.92 9.73
N LYS A 94 3.65 -3.56 10.51
CA LYS A 94 3.47 -3.68 11.97
C LYS A 94 3.60 -2.34 12.68
N ARG A 95 4.55 -1.52 12.27
CA ARG A 95 4.78 -0.20 12.83
C ARG A 95 3.58 0.71 12.57
N GLU A 96 3.14 0.81 11.32
CA GLU A 96 2.01 1.65 10.91
C GLU A 96 0.71 1.23 11.62
N LEU A 97 0.37 -0.06 11.61
CA LEU A 97 -0.82 -0.53 12.34
C LEU A 97 -0.80 -0.09 13.80
N LEU A 98 0.35 -0.19 14.46
CA LEU A 98 0.47 0.17 15.86
C LEU A 98 0.44 1.69 16.09
N GLU A 99 1.10 2.48 15.25
CA GLU A 99 1.19 3.94 15.38
C GLU A 99 -0.14 4.61 15.05
N GLU A 100 -0.78 4.22 13.96
CA GLU A 100 -2.03 4.84 13.52
C GLU A 100 -3.24 4.40 14.34
N THR A 101 -3.26 3.15 14.82
CA THR A 101 -4.48 2.58 15.42
C THR A 101 -4.33 2.13 16.87
N GLY A 102 -3.12 1.90 17.32
CA GLY A 102 -2.83 1.28 18.64
C GLY A 102 -3.07 -0.23 18.68
N TYR A 103 -3.33 -0.88 17.53
CA TYR A 103 -3.56 -2.32 17.47
C TYR A 103 -2.30 -3.08 17.10
N GLU A 104 -2.19 -4.31 17.59
CA GLU A 104 -1.13 -5.27 17.26
C GLU A 104 -1.72 -6.64 16.95
N SER A 105 -0.98 -7.44 16.19
CA SER A 105 -1.29 -8.85 15.91
C SER A 105 -0.02 -9.71 15.99
N ALA A 106 -0.19 -10.96 16.38
CA ALA A 106 0.84 -12.01 16.26
C ALA A 106 0.69 -12.85 14.98
N ASP A 107 -0.44 -12.74 14.26
CA ASP A 107 -0.79 -13.55 13.08
C ASP A 107 -0.81 -12.65 11.83
N TRP A 108 0.25 -12.76 11.02
CA TRP A 108 0.47 -11.98 9.83
C TRP A 108 0.65 -12.83 8.60
N GLN A 109 0.06 -12.39 7.50
CA GLN A 109 0.22 -13.03 6.20
C GLN A 109 0.32 -11.98 5.10
N LEU A 110 1.30 -12.12 4.20
CA LEU A 110 1.28 -11.38 2.94
C LEU A 110 0.12 -11.89 2.09
N PHE A 111 -0.76 -10.98 1.70
CA PHE A 111 -1.97 -11.31 0.96
C PHE A 111 -1.84 -11.00 -0.53
N MET A 112 -1.40 -9.79 -0.84
CA MET A 112 -1.31 -9.30 -2.22
C MET A 112 -0.08 -8.40 -2.37
N GLN A 113 0.54 -8.46 -3.53
CA GLN A 113 1.56 -7.50 -3.94
C GLN A 113 1.11 -6.81 -5.23
N HIS A 114 1.26 -5.51 -5.25
CA HIS A 114 1.18 -4.71 -6.45
C HIS A 114 2.59 -4.35 -6.89
N ALA A 115 2.93 -4.61 -8.14
CA ALA A 115 4.18 -4.14 -8.75
C ALA A 115 3.82 -3.29 -9.96
N SER A 116 4.18 -2.03 -9.91
CA SER A 116 3.96 -1.13 -11.03
C SER A 116 5.16 -1.15 -11.97
N ASP A 117 4.92 -1.44 -13.24
CA ASP A 117 5.90 -1.39 -14.33
C ASP A 117 5.70 -0.21 -15.30
N GLY A 118 4.72 0.65 -15.00
CA GLY A 118 4.39 1.84 -15.76
C GLY A 118 5.45 2.95 -15.70
N LYS A 119 5.04 4.18 -15.95
CA LYS A 119 5.90 5.37 -15.85
C LYS A 119 6.21 5.75 -14.40
N VAL A 120 5.38 5.33 -13.46
CA VAL A 120 5.63 5.45 -12.03
C VAL A 120 5.88 4.05 -11.48
N ILE A 121 7.06 3.83 -10.90
CA ILE A 121 7.40 2.59 -10.20
C ILE A 121 7.04 2.79 -8.74
N GLN A 122 6.06 2.02 -8.29
CA GLN A 122 5.60 1.99 -6.91
C GLN A 122 5.12 0.58 -6.59
N ASP A 123 5.80 -0.09 -5.67
CA ASP A 123 5.34 -1.37 -5.17
C ASP A 123 4.38 -1.18 -3.98
N GLY A 124 3.37 -2.03 -3.89
CA GLY A 124 2.42 -2.07 -2.79
C GLY A 124 2.36 -3.47 -2.17
N HIS A 125 2.28 -3.54 -0.85
CA HIS A 125 2.18 -4.80 -0.13
C HIS A 125 0.96 -4.78 0.78
N PHE A 126 0.03 -5.70 0.56
CA PHE A 126 -1.12 -5.90 1.42
C PHE A 126 -0.84 -7.04 2.38
N PHE A 127 -0.93 -6.75 3.65
CA PHE A 127 -0.83 -7.76 4.71
C PHE A 127 -2.19 -7.97 5.37
N ILE A 128 -2.48 -9.21 5.74
CA ILE A 128 -3.56 -9.52 6.68
C ILE A 128 -2.93 -9.63 8.07
N ALA A 129 -3.50 -8.89 9.02
CA ALA A 129 -3.21 -8.99 10.45
C ALA A 129 -4.46 -9.51 11.16
N ARG A 130 -4.40 -10.72 11.75
CA ARG A 130 -5.57 -11.35 12.35
C ARG A 130 -5.59 -11.20 13.87
N ASN A 131 -6.82 -11.21 14.44
CA ASN A 131 -7.05 -11.14 15.88
C ASN A 131 -6.34 -9.99 16.56
N CYS A 132 -6.34 -8.83 15.90
CA CYS A 132 -5.69 -7.63 16.42
C CYS A 132 -6.30 -7.23 17.77
N LYS A 133 -5.44 -6.77 18.68
CA LYS A 133 -5.81 -6.27 19.99
C LYS A 133 -5.28 -4.87 20.19
N LYS A 134 -6.10 -3.97 20.72
CA LYS A 134 -5.65 -2.63 21.09
C LYS A 134 -4.76 -2.73 22.32
N THR A 135 -3.50 -2.30 22.18
CA THR A 135 -2.48 -2.40 23.23
C THR A 135 -2.04 -1.03 23.74
N LYS A 136 -2.24 0.02 22.93
CA LYS A 136 -1.93 1.41 23.30
C LYS A 136 -2.85 2.40 22.58
N GLU A 137 -2.75 3.67 22.93
CA GLU A 137 -3.37 4.74 22.13
C GLU A 137 -2.56 5.03 20.87
N PRO A 138 -3.21 5.48 19.78
CA PRO A 138 -2.53 5.89 18.55
C PRO A 138 -1.51 7.01 18.81
N HIS A 139 -0.47 7.04 18.01
CA HIS A 139 0.52 8.10 18.02
C HIS A 139 0.71 8.61 16.58
N LEU A 140 -0.15 9.56 16.19
CA LEU A 140 -0.22 10.09 14.83
C LEU A 140 0.89 11.10 14.56
N ASP A 141 1.31 11.20 13.31
CA ASP A 141 2.20 12.24 12.84
C ASP A 141 1.49 13.62 12.82
N PRO A 142 2.22 14.75 12.96
CA PRO A 142 1.63 16.09 13.06
C PRO A 142 0.71 16.51 11.91
N GLY A 143 0.83 15.86 10.74
CA GLY A 143 -0.01 16.12 9.56
C GLY A 143 -1.25 15.24 9.47
N GLU A 144 -1.48 14.33 10.40
CA GLU A 144 -2.50 13.29 10.30
C GLU A 144 -3.64 13.51 11.29
N LYS A 145 -4.86 13.28 10.81
CA LYS A 145 -6.04 13.09 11.64
C LYS A 145 -6.70 11.80 11.20
N ILE A 146 -6.61 10.78 12.03
CA ILE A 146 -7.09 9.44 11.73
C ILE A 146 -8.15 9.06 12.76
N ALA A 147 -9.30 8.60 12.27
CA ALA A 147 -10.36 8.00 13.05
C ALA A 147 -10.53 6.54 12.62
N THR A 148 -10.31 5.61 13.54
CA THR A 148 -10.48 4.18 13.26
C THR A 148 -11.94 3.76 13.35
N LYS A 149 -12.38 2.89 12.43
CA LYS A 149 -13.71 2.32 12.37
C LYS A 149 -13.67 0.82 12.11
N LEU A 150 -14.57 0.09 12.73
CA LEU A 150 -14.75 -1.34 12.51
C LEU A 150 -15.93 -1.59 11.58
N VAL A 151 -15.68 -2.22 10.44
CA VAL A 151 -16.67 -2.60 9.43
C VAL A 151 -16.85 -4.11 9.37
N THR A 152 -18.03 -4.55 8.97
CA THR A 152 -18.29 -5.95 8.68
C THR A 152 -17.64 -6.37 7.36
N PHE A 153 -17.56 -7.67 7.10
CA PHE A 153 -17.06 -8.20 5.84
C PHE A 153 -17.86 -7.73 4.62
N ASP A 154 -19.19 -7.61 4.74
CA ASP A 154 -20.03 -7.12 3.64
C ASP A 154 -19.87 -5.61 3.42
N GLU A 155 -19.70 -4.83 4.49
CA GLU A 155 -19.36 -3.40 4.38
C GLU A 155 -18.01 -3.19 3.73
N LEU A 156 -16.98 -4.02 4.04
CA LEU A 156 -15.69 -3.96 3.33
C LEU A 156 -15.88 -4.16 1.82
N ILE A 157 -16.68 -5.16 1.41
CA ILE A 157 -16.95 -5.39 -0.02
C ILE A 157 -17.70 -4.21 -0.64
N ALA A 158 -18.57 -3.53 0.12
CA ALA A 158 -19.30 -2.36 -0.35
C ALA A 158 -18.39 -1.14 -0.56
N LEU A 159 -17.25 -1.05 0.14
CA LEU A 159 -16.28 0.03 -0.07
C LEU A 159 -15.74 0.11 -1.50
N ALA A 160 -15.85 -0.95 -2.30
CA ALA A 160 -15.48 -0.90 -3.72
C ALA A 160 -16.29 0.13 -4.55
N ASP A 161 -17.46 0.59 -4.04
CA ASP A 161 -18.27 1.66 -4.65
C ASP A 161 -18.09 3.03 -3.97
N GLU A 162 -17.28 3.10 -2.91
CA GLU A 162 -17.05 4.35 -2.17
C GLU A 162 -15.92 5.15 -2.82
N PRO A 163 -16.19 6.32 -3.43
CA PRO A 163 -15.16 7.10 -4.13
C PRO A 163 -14.04 7.59 -3.21
N ARG A 164 -14.27 7.67 -1.90
CA ARG A 164 -13.28 8.07 -0.91
C ARG A 164 -12.41 6.91 -0.44
N PHE A 165 -12.68 5.68 -0.87
CA PHE A 165 -11.84 4.52 -0.53
C PHE A 165 -10.58 4.53 -1.42
N TRP A 166 -9.52 5.08 -0.89
CA TRP A 166 -8.24 5.26 -1.58
C TRP A 166 -7.32 4.08 -1.33
N ILE A 167 -7.31 3.18 -2.29
CA ILE A 167 -6.52 1.96 -2.26
C ILE A 167 -6.05 1.62 -3.67
N PHE A 168 -5.09 0.74 -3.83
CA PHE A 168 -4.67 0.27 -5.15
C PHE A 168 -5.85 -0.31 -5.94
N PRO A 169 -6.00 0.04 -7.22
CA PRO A 169 -7.13 -0.42 -8.06
C PRO A 169 -7.30 -1.94 -8.09
N GLU A 170 -6.20 -2.70 -7.98
CA GLU A 170 -6.23 -4.16 -7.96
C GLU A 170 -7.04 -4.70 -6.79
N PHE A 171 -6.97 -4.05 -5.63
CA PHE A 171 -7.77 -4.44 -4.48
C PHE A 171 -9.26 -4.10 -4.69
N ILE A 172 -9.57 -2.95 -5.30
CA ILE A 172 -10.95 -2.62 -5.70
C ILE A 172 -11.49 -3.68 -6.67
N TYR A 173 -10.73 -4.04 -7.71
CA TYR A 173 -11.12 -5.10 -8.65
C TYR A 173 -11.29 -6.44 -7.95
N TYR A 174 -10.45 -6.75 -6.97
CA TYR A 174 -10.61 -7.95 -6.17
C TYR A 174 -11.94 -7.95 -5.42
N LEU A 175 -12.29 -6.88 -4.70
CA LEU A 175 -13.58 -6.76 -3.99
C LEU A 175 -14.79 -6.86 -4.94
N LEU A 176 -14.74 -6.20 -6.10
CA LEU A 176 -15.80 -6.28 -7.11
C LEU A 176 -16.00 -7.72 -7.62
N ARG A 177 -14.90 -8.46 -7.83
CA ARG A 177 -14.97 -9.87 -8.25
C ARG A 177 -15.59 -10.79 -7.20
N LEU A 178 -15.41 -10.51 -5.91
CA LEU A 178 -16.05 -11.28 -4.82
C LEU A 178 -17.57 -11.19 -4.86
N ARG A 179 -18.15 -10.13 -5.42
CA ARG A 179 -19.60 -10.00 -5.60
C ARG A 179 -20.17 -10.97 -6.64
N LEU A 180 -19.35 -11.37 -7.60
CA LEU A 180 -19.70 -12.23 -8.71
C LEU A 180 -19.36 -13.71 -8.47
N ASP A 181 -18.53 -13.99 -7.47
CA ASP A 181 -18.03 -15.33 -7.17
C ASP A 181 -18.22 -15.66 -5.68
N PRO A 182 -19.34 -16.31 -5.32
CA PRO A 182 -19.65 -16.66 -3.93
C PRO A 182 -18.60 -17.57 -3.29
N ALA A 183 -17.94 -18.44 -4.08
CA ALA A 183 -16.92 -19.36 -3.55
C ALA A 183 -15.68 -18.56 -3.13
N LYS A 184 -15.17 -17.68 -4.00
CA LYS A 184 -14.05 -16.79 -3.66
C LYS A 184 -14.39 -15.83 -2.53
N LYS A 185 -15.63 -15.33 -2.48
CA LYS A 185 -16.10 -14.51 -1.37
C LYS A 185 -15.98 -15.26 -0.05
N GLN A 186 -16.38 -16.52 -0.01
CA GLN A 186 -16.30 -17.36 1.18
C GLN A 186 -14.83 -17.71 1.53
N GLU A 187 -14.00 -17.99 0.53
CA GLU A 187 -12.57 -18.23 0.72
C GLU A 187 -11.88 -17.01 1.37
N PHE A 188 -12.16 -15.81 0.87
CA PHE A 188 -11.58 -14.59 1.44
C PHE A 188 -12.09 -14.32 2.85
N LYS A 189 -13.39 -14.57 3.12
CA LYS A 189 -13.93 -14.46 4.47
C LYS A 189 -13.25 -15.44 5.43
N ALA A 190 -13.06 -16.69 5.03
CA ALA A 190 -12.36 -17.70 5.82
C ALA A 190 -10.87 -17.35 6.04
N LEU A 191 -10.24 -16.71 5.04
CA LEU A 191 -8.86 -16.23 5.16
C LEU A 191 -8.73 -15.13 6.21
N LEU A 192 -9.69 -14.21 6.28
CA LEU A 192 -9.70 -13.12 7.27
C LEU A 192 -10.07 -13.62 8.67
N PHE A 193 -11.00 -14.56 8.75
CA PHE A 193 -11.61 -15.04 10.01
C PHE A 193 -11.50 -16.56 10.18
N PRO A 194 -10.27 -17.12 10.21
CA PRO A 194 -10.09 -18.59 10.27
C PRO A 194 -10.55 -19.20 11.60
N TYR A 195 -10.79 -18.36 12.61
CA TYR A 195 -11.19 -18.76 13.96
C TYR A 195 -12.65 -18.43 14.30
N ALA A 196 -13.41 -17.90 13.34
CA ALA A 196 -14.84 -17.68 13.52
C ALA A 196 -15.57 -19.03 13.47
N HIS A 197 -16.19 -19.41 14.57
CA HIS A 197 -17.05 -20.60 14.73
C HIS A 197 -18.50 -20.23 14.53
#